data_a5f65a88d37fa8805ab40d195cf4486d
#
_entry.id   a5f65a88d37fa8805ab40d195cf4486d
#
_cell.length_a   1.000
_cell.length_b   1.000
_cell.length_c   1.000
_cell.angle_alpha   90.00
_cell.angle_beta   90.00
_cell.angle_gamma   90.00
#
_symmetry.space_group_name_H-M   'P 1'
#
loop_
_entity.id
_entity.type
_entity.pdbx_description
1 polymer ?
#
loop_
_entity_poly.entity_id
_entity_poly.type
_entity_poly.pdbx_seq_one_letter_code
_entity_poly.pdbx_strand_id
1 'polypeptide(L)'
;MNYPFRDAALAFARGQTDAYALRDFLIGQQMNYPKPLYYSLMNLLGSHDVDRIRTALCTGVNIRSLSREEQVRLSFTDAQLAAAVETEKLCALLQFAIPGVPSIYYGDEQGMCGVCDPFNRQPFKEGVRELHDFYARLAAKRRGADALSTGEAVFMAASADVLMVLRYINGDKDALGERARPGAYLAVINRGAHSAGFTADCTAAGCGMFSGCIAAHSGRIFELSKEGQRE
;
A
#
# COMPACT_ATOMS: atom_id res chain seq x y z
N MET A 1 -8.64 -13.58 -0.66
CA MET A 1 -8.77 -12.12 -0.88
C MET A 1 -8.65 -11.42 0.47
N ASN A 2 -7.74 -10.45 0.61
CA ASN A 2 -7.44 -9.78 1.88
C ASN A 2 -8.25 -8.47 2.01
N TYR A 3 -9.57 -8.59 2.17
CA TYR A 3 -10.45 -7.44 2.44
C TYR A 3 -10.10 -6.72 3.75
N PRO A 4 -9.72 -7.42 4.84
CA PRO A 4 -9.27 -6.74 6.06
C PRO A 4 -8.09 -5.79 5.82
N PHE A 5 -7.15 -6.15 4.95
CA PHE A 5 -6.08 -5.23 4.55
C PHE A 5 -6.62 -3.99 3.81
N ARG A 6 -7.54 -4.19 2.85
CA ARG A 6 -8.19 -3.07 2.14
C ARG A 6 -8.81 -2.08 3.12
N ASP A 7 -9.59 -2.60 4.05
CA ASP A 7 -10.32 -1.76 5.01
C ASP A 7 -9.35 -1.00 5.94
N ALA A 8 -8.29 -1.66 6.43
CA ALA A 8 -7.26 -1.02 7.24
C ALA A 8 -6.46 0.04 6.46
N ALA A 9 -6.07 -0.25 5.22
CA ALA A 9 -5.36 0.70 4.36
C ALA A 9 -6.21 1.95 4.04
N LEU A 10 -7.49 1.76 3.73
CA LEU A 10 -8.44 2.87 3.52
C LEU A 10 -8.69 3.67 4.79
N ALA A 11 -8.87 3.02 5.93
CA ALA A 11 -9.06 3.70 7.22
C ALA A 11 -7.84 4.57 7.56
N PHE A 12 -6.64 4.05 7.37
CA PHE A 12 -5.42 4.83 7.53
C PHE A 12 -5.37 6.00 6.54
N ALA A 13 -5.53 5.75 5.26
CA ALA A 13 -5.45 6.78 4.22
C ALA A 13 -6.45 7.93 4.42
N ARG A 14 -7.64 7.62 4.95
CA ARG A 14 -8.71 8.58 5.26
C ARG A 14 -8.55 9.28 6.62
N GLY A 15 -7.52 8.95 7.41
CA GLY A 15 -7.34 9.51 8.75
C GLY A 15 -8.31 8.96 9.82
N GLN A 16 -8.99 7.86 9.55
CA GLN A 16 -9.90 7.20 10.49
C GLN A 16 -9.16 6.36 11.53
N THR A 17 -7.95 5.89 11.20
CA THR A 17 -7.01 5.25 12.12
C THR A 17 -5.62 5.86 11.93
N ASP A 18 -4.70 5.64 12.85
CA ASP A 18 -3.33 6.10 12.76
C ASP A 18 -2.37 5.01 12.29
N ALA A 19 -1.09 5.37 12.07
CA ALA A 19 -0.06 4.45 11.63
C ALA A 19 0.29 3.40 12.71
N TYR A 20 0.07 3.68 13.98
CA TYR A 20 0.28 2.70 15.06
C TYR A 20 -0.76 1.59 14.98
N ALA A 21 -2.04 1.93 14.84
CA ALA A 21 -3.12 0.97 14.68
C ALA A 21 -2.96 0.13 13.40
N LEU A 22 -2.57 0.75 12.28
CA LEU A 22 -2.29 0.03 11.04
C LEU A 22 -1.09 -0.91 11.18
N ARG A 23 0.00 -0.47 11.83
CA ARG A 23 1.15 -1.33 12.17
C ARG A 23 0.71 -2.56 12.97
N ASP A 24 -0.06 -2.34 14.03
CA ASP A 24 -0.49 -3.44 14.91
C ASP A 24 -1.43 -4.42 14.19
N PHE A 25 -2.28 -3.93 13.29
CA PHE A 25 -3.09 -4.75 12.39
C PHE A 25 -2.19 -5.62 11.48
N LEU A 26 -1.16 -5.04 10.85
CA LEU A 26 -0.25 -5.77 9.96
C LEU A 26 0.58 -6.82 10.71
N ILE A 27 1.05 -6.49 11.92
CA ILE A 27 1.72 -7.45 12.83
C ILE A 27 0.75 -8.57 13.22
N GLY A 28 -0.50 -8.24 13.56
CA GLY A 28 -1.54 -9.22 13.87
C GLY A 28 -1.80 -10.19 12.73
N GLN A 29 -1.88 -9.69 11.49
CA GLN A 29 -1.98 -10.57 10.32
C GLN A 29 -0.76 -11.49 10.18
N GLN A 30 0.46 -10.95 10.34
CA GLN A 30 1.69 -11.73 10.24
C GLN A 30 1.76 -12.83 11.31
N MET A 31 1.26 -12.58 12.51
CA MET A 31 1.27 -13.54 13.61
C MET A 31 0.15 -14.60 13.51
N ASN A 32 -1.00 -14.25 12.94
CA ASN A 32 -2.19 -15.10 12.91
C ASN A 32 -2.23 -16.08 11.74
N TYR A 33 -1.43 -15.86 10.69
CA TYR A 33 -1.38 -16.73 9.53
C TYR A 33 -0.07 -17.52 9.46
N PRO A 34 -0.09 -18.83 9.15
CA PRO A 34 1.12 -19.55 8.75
C PRO A 34 1.83 -18.82 7.59
N LYS A 35 3.17 -18.74 7.64
CA LYS A 35 3.95 -18.00 6.62
C LYS A 35 3.53 -18.26 5.17
N PRO A 36 3.37 -19.52 4.70
CA PRO A 36 2.98 -19.76 3.31
C PRO A 36 1.63 -19.15 2.95
N LEU A 37 0.66 -19.18 3.86
CA LEU A 37 -0.65 -18.53 3.64
C LEU A 37 -0.54 -17.02 3.68
N TYR A 38 0.23 -16.45 4.60
CA TYR A 38 0.44 -15.01 4.71
C TYR A 38 1.05 -14.43 3.43
N TYR A 39 2.07 -15.09 2.87
CA TYR A 39 2.70 -14.68 1.62
C TYR A 39 1.84 -14.96 0.37
N SER A 40 0.78 -15.74 0.49
CA SER A 40 -0.21 -16.00 -0.57
C SER A 40 -1.45 -15.13 -0.48
N LEU A 41 -1.59 -14.28 0.55
CA LEU A 41 -2.73 -13.38 0.68
C LEU A 41 -2.81 -12.44 -0.52
N MET A 42 -3.95 -12.43 -1.20
CA MET A 42 -4.23 -11.52 -2.29
C MET A 42 -4.62 -10.16 -1.71
N ASN A 43 -3.64 -9.26 -1.62
CA ASN A 43 -3.83 -7.89 -1.11
C ASN A 43 -4.46 -7.05 -2.21
N LEU A 44 -5.68 -6.59 -1.99
CA LEU A 44 -6.45 -5.82 -2.96
C LEU A 44 -6.84 -4.44 -2.38
N LEU A 45 -7.04 -3.47 -3.25
CA LEU A 45 -7.61 -2.16 -2.91
C LEU A 45 -9.01 -1.99 -3.53
N GLY A 46 -9.26 -2.60 -4.68
CA GLY A 46 -10.54 -2.70 -5.34
C GLY A 46 -10.84 -4.13 -5.79
N SER A 47 -12.11 -4.44 -6.04
CA SER A 47 -12.56 -5.71 -6.63
C SER A 47 -13.96 -5.55 -7.23
N HIS A 48 -14.45 -6.64 -7.84
CA HIS A 48 -15.83 -6.70 -8.34
C HIS A 48 -16.91 -6.71 -7.23
N ASP A 49 -16.52 -6.95 -5.96
CA ASP A 49 -17.46 -7.01 -4.82
C ASP A 49 -17.52 -5.72 -4.01
N VAL A 50 -16.61 -4.78 -4.25
CA VAL A 50 -16.51 -3.53 -3.50
C VAL A 50 -16.39 -2.35 -4.44
N ASP A 51 -16.60 -1.15 -3.93
CA ASP A 51 -16.34 0.09 -4.62
C ASP A 51 -14.86 0.20 -5.03
N ARG A 52 -14.61 0.83 -6.18
CA ARG A 52 -13.27 1.09 -6.68
C ARG A 52 -12.51 1.99 -5.72
N ILE A 53 -11.20 1.80 -5.64
CA ILE A 53 -10.34 2.51 -4.68
C ILE A 53 -10.50 4.03 -4.78
N ARG A 54 -10.50 4.60 -5.99
CA ARG A 54 -10.65 6.04 -6.18
C ARG A 54 -12.00 6.55 -5.66
N THR A 55 -13.09 5.83 -5.93
CA THR A 55 -14.41 6.16 -5.39
C THR A 55 -14.41 6.10 -3.86
N ALA A 56 -13.85 5.03 -3.30
CA ALA A 56 -13.69 4.89 -1.86
C ALA A 56 -12.95 6.09 -1.23
N LEU A 57 -11.92 6.62 -1.88
CA LEU A 57 -11.14 7.75 -1.38
C LEU A 57 -11.81 9.12 -1.58
N CYS A 58 -12.71 9.24 -2.56
CA CYS A 58 -13.46 10.48 -2.80
C CYS A 58 -14.58 10.71 -1.79
N THR A 59 -15.09 9.66 -1.15
CA THR A 59 -16.27 9.76 -0.28
C THR A 59 -15.94 9.44 1.18
N GLY A 60 -16.50 10.23 2.10
CA GLY A 60 -16.52 9.91 3.53
C GLY A 60 -17.72 9.03 3.95
N VAL A 61 -18.60 8.65 3.01
CA VAL A 61 -19.83 7.90 3.28
C VAL A 61 -19.59 6.42 3.03
N ASN A 62 -20.23 5.57 3.83
CA ASN A 62 -20.29 4.14 3.52
C ASN A 62 -21.23 3.93 2.32
N ILE A 63 -20.65 3.69 1.14
CA ILE A 63 -21.41 3.52 -0.10
C ILE A 63 -22.44 2.39 -0.02
N ARG A 64 -22.16 1.34 0.75
CA ARG A 64 -23.10 0.22 0.93
C ARG A 64 -24.37 0.58 1.71
N SER A 65 -24.35 1.68 2.48
CA SER A 65 -25.54 2.18 3.17
C SER A 65 -26.45 3.03 2.28
N LEU A 66 -26.00 3.41 1.09
CA LEU A 66 -26.76 4.17 0.12
C LEU A 66 -27.67 3.27 -0.73
N SER A 67 -28.86 3.76 -1.05
CA SER A 67 -29.74 3.12 -2.06
C SER A 67 -29.05 3.12 -3.44
N ARG A 68 -29.50 2.25 -4.34
CA ARG A 68 -28.96 2.20 -5.72
C ARG A 68 -29.12 3.53 -6.45
N GLU A 69 -30.22 4.23 -6.23
CA GLU A 69 -30.49 5.54 -6.84
C GLU A 69 -29.52 6.60 -6.34
N GLU A 70 -29.22 6.62 -5.03
CA GLU A 70 -28.21 7.50 -4.44
C GLU A 70 -26.80 7.16 -4.96
N GLN A 71 -26.46 5.87 -5.07
CA GLN A 71 -25.19 5.43 -5.62
C GLN A 71 -24.97 5.91 -7.07
N VAL A 72 -26.00 5.86 -7.91
CA VAL A 72 -25.94 6.33 -9.32
C VAL A 72 -25.77 7.85 -9.40
N ARG A 73 -26.32 8.58 -8.45
CA ARG A 73 -26.21 10.06 -8.40
C ARG A 73 -24.91 10.57 -7.79
N LEU A 74 -24.09 9.68 -7.23
CA LEU A 74 -22.80 10.10 -6.68
C LEU A 74 -21.92 10.71 -7.78
N SER A 75 -21.49 11.92 -7.53
CA SER A 75 -20.55 12.65 -8.37
C SER A 75 -19.45 13.27 -7.51
N PHE A 76 -18.28 13.45 -8.07
CA PHE A 76 -17.13 14.00 -7.38
C PHE A 76 -16.59 15.18 -8.19
N THR A 77 -16.11 16.20 -7.49
CA THR A 77 -15.43 17.33 -8.11
C THR A 77 -14.04 16.92 -8.62
N ASP A 78 -13.50 17.64 -9.58
CA ASP A 78 -12.14 17.42 -10.08
C ASP A 78 -11.10 17.47 -8.96
N ALA A 79 -11.27 18.37 -7.98
CA ALA A 79 -10.39 18.46 -6.82
C ALA A 79 -10.44 17.21 -5.95
N GLN A 80 -11.62 16.63 -5.70
CA GLN A 80 -11.74 15.35 -4.98
C GLN A 80 -11.11 14.20 -5.76
N LEU A 81 -11.32 14.16 -7.06
CA LEU A 81 -10.75 13.14 -7.93
C LEU A 81 -9.22 13.23 -8.00
N ALA A 82 -8.66 14.43 -8.01
CA ALA A 82 -7.21 14.64 -7.98
C ALA A 82 -6.60 14.25 -6.62
N ALA A 83 -7.21 14.68 -5.52
CA ALA A 83 -6.77 14.30 -4.17
C ALA A 83 -6.82 12.79 -3.94
N ALA A 84 -7.86 12.12 -4.47
CA ALA A 84 -7.98 10.67 -4.40
C ALA A 84 -6.85 9.94 -5.13
N VAL A 85 -6.37 10.45 -6.26
CA VAL A 85 -5.22 9.88 -6.99
C VAL A 85 -3.96 9.90 -6.13
N GLU A 86 -3.67 11.02 -5.47
CA GLU A 86 -2.48 11.12 -4.61
C GLU A 86 -2.58 10.16 -3.42
N THR A 87 -3.76 10.06 -2.80
CA THR A 87 -4.00 9.15 -1.69
C THR A 87 -3.95 7.68 -2.15
N GLU A 88 -4.44 7.38 -3.36
CA GLU A 88 -4.36 6.05 -3.96
C GLU A 88 -2.91 5.61 -4.17
N LYS A 89 -2.01 6.52 -4.57
CA LYS A 89 -0.57 6.22 -4.67
C LYS A 89 0.01 5.74 -3.34
N LEU A 90 -0.42 6.31 -2.20
CA LEU A 90 0.02 5.85 -0.88
C LEU A 90 -0.50 4.44 -0.56
N CYS A 91 -1.77 4.17 -0.86
CA CYS A 91 -2.37 2.84 -0.68
C CYS A 91 -1.69 1.80 -1.57
N ALA A 92 -1.41 2.14 -2.83
CA ALA A 92 -0.71 1.27 -3.78
C ALA A 92 0.72 0.98 -3.32
N LEU A 93 1.46 1.99 -2.84
CA LEU A 93 2.80 1.80 -2.30
C LEU A 93 2.78 0.83 -1.11
N LEU A 94 1.82 0.98 -0.19
CA LEU A 94 1.62 0.04 0.93
C LEU A 94 1.31 -1.37 0.42
N GLN A 95 0.39 -1.51 -0.53
CA GLN A 95 0.00 -2.79 -1.13
C GLN A 95 1.19 -3.54 -1.73
N PHE A 96 2.11 -2.81 -2.37
CA PHE A 96 3.30 -3.39 -2.99
C PHE A 96 4.46 -3.59 -2.00
N ALA A 97 4.46 -2.92 -0.85
CA ALA A 97 5.50 -3.05 0.16
C ALA A 97 5.28 -4.23 1.12
N ILE A 98 4.04 -4.58 1.44
CA ILE A 98 3.73 -5.66 2.40
C ILE A 98 3.89 -7.06 1.80
N PRO A 99 4.08 -8.12 2.64
CA PRO A 99 4.00 -9.51 2.20
C PRO A 99 2.63 -9.87 1.59
N GLY A 100 2.61 -10.86 0.72
CA GLY A 100 1.43 -11.30 -0.02
C GLY A 100 1.51 -10.88 -1.49
N VAL A 101 0.42 -11.01 -2.23
CA VAL A 101 0.33 -10.77 -3.67
C VAL A 101 -0.49 -9.50 -3.91
N PRO A 102 0.11 -8.40 -4.40
CA PRO A 102 -0.65 -7.21 -4.79
C PRO A 102 -1.58 -7.56 -5.94
N SER A 103 -2.87 -7.28 -5.77
CA SER A 103 -3.91 -7.51 -6.77
C SER A 103 -4.54 -6.19 -7.17
N ILE A 104 -4.40 -5.82 -8.44
CA ILE A 104 -4.97 -4.61 -9.01
C ILE A 104 -6.28 -5.00 -9.70
N TYR A 105 -7.39 -4.40 -9.29
CA TYR A 105 -8.64 -4.54 -10.03
C TYR A 105 -8.55 -3.68 -11.29
N TYR A 106 -8.86 -4.26 -12.45
CA TYR A 106 -8.67 -3.59 -13.75
C TYR A 106 -9.26 -2.17 -13.75
N GLY A 107 -8.47 -1.22 -14.22
CA GLY A 107 -8.85 0.19 -14.30
C GLY A 107 -8.64 1.00 -13.00
N ASP A 108 -8.33 0.37 -11.86
CA ASP A 108 -7.91 1.13 -10.67
C ASP A 108 -6.60 1.87 -10.97
N GLU A 109 -5.66 1.23 -11.67
CA GLU A 109 -4.41 1.85 -12.15
C GLU A 109 -4.63 3.00 -13.15
N GLN A 110 -5.84 3.13 -13.69
CA GLN A 110 -6.26 4.24 -14.56
C GLN A 110 -7.08 5.29 -13.78
N GLY A 111 -7.31 5.08 -12.49
CA GLY A 111 -8.15 5.94 -11.68
C GLY A 111 -9.63 5.88 -12.06
N MET A 112 -10.12 4.75 -12.54
CA MET A 112 -11.55 4.55 -12.79
C MET A 112 -12.34 4.67 -11.48
N CYS A 113 -13.50 5.32 -11.54
CA CYS A 113 -14.47 5.36 -10.45
C CYS A 113 -15.57 4.31 -10.66
N GLY A 114 -16.17 3.86 -9.57
CA GLY A 114 -17.34 2.95 -9.59
C GLY A 114 -17.76 2.63 -8.16
N VAL A 115 -19.04 2.70 -7.92
CA VAL A 115 -19.69 2.31 -6.66
C VAL A 115 -19.85 0.78 -6.59
N CYS A 116 -20.66 0.26 -5.69
CA CYS A 116 -20.88 -1.17 -5.57
C CYS A 116 -21.38 -1.83 -6.88
N ASP A 117 -21.30 -3.16 -6.94
CA ASP A 117 -21.82 -3.97 -8.06
C ASP A 117 -23.27 -3.58 -8.43
N PRO A 118 -23.60 -3.40 -9.72
CA PRO A 118 -22.78 -3.64 -10.92
C PRO A 118 -21.97 -2.43 -11.41
N PHE A 119 -22.03 -1.28 -10.74
CA PHE A 119 -21.48 -0.01 -11.22
C PHE A 119 -19.95 0.06 -11.18
N ASN A 120 -19.28 -0.84 -10.44
CA ASN A 120 -17.82 -0.99 -10.44
C ASN A 120 -17.31 -1.84 -11.62
N ARG A 121 -18.19 -2.47 -12.41
CA ARG A 121 -17.84 -3.38 -13.52
C ARG A 121 -17.93 -2.71 -14.89
N GLN A 122 -17.69 -1.43 -14.96
CA GLN A 122 -17.69 -0.68 -16.22
C GLN A 122 -16.62 -1.20 -17.18
N PRO A 123 -16.80 -1.05 -18.50
CA PRO A 123 -15.75 -1.29 -19.49
C PRO A 123 -14.49 -0.51 -19.15
N PHE A 124 -13.33 -1.13 -19.42
CA PHE A 124 -12.04 -0.48 -19.23
C PHE A 124 -11.96 0.83 -20.01
N LYS A 125 -11.41 1.85 -19.37
CA LYS A 125 -11.13 3.16 -19.97
C LYS A 125 -9.74 3.59 -19.56
N GLU A 126 -8.97 4.10 -20.51
CA GLU A 126 -7.76 4.86 -20.22
C GLU A 126 -8.11 6.14 -19.45
N GLY A 127 -7.23 6.53 -18.51
CA GLY A 127 -7.51 7.63 -17.62
C GLY A 127 -6.23 8.34 -17.16
N VAL A 128 -5.89 8.26 -15.87
CA VAL A 128 -4.78 8.99 -15.24
C VAL A 128 -3.45 8.32 -15.55
N ARG A 129 -2.77 8.77 -16.60
CA ARG A 129 -1.49 8.20 -17.07
C ARG A 129 -0.43 8.18 -15.97
N GLU A 130 -0.33 9.22 -15.17
CA GLU A 130 0.64 9.31 -14.07
C GLU A 130 0.41 8.21 -13.02
N LEU A 131 -0.84 7.89 -12.69
CA LEU A 131 -1.19 6.81 -11.78
C LEU A 131 -0.82 5.44 -12.36
N HIS A 132 -1.14 5.20 -13.62
CA HIS A 132 -0.74 4.00 -14.34
C HIS A 132 0.78 3.79 -14.28
N ASP A 133 1.54 4.83 -14.62
CA ASP A 133 3.00 4.76 -14.62
C ASP A 133 3.55 4.56 -13.20
N PHE A 134 2.86 5.05 -12.16
CA PHE A 134 3.19 4.80 -10.77
C PHE A 134 3.04 3.31 -10.40
N TYR A 135 1.90 2.69 -10.73
CA TYR A 135 1.67 1.25 -10.54
C TYR A 135 2.69 0.41 -11.31
N ALA A 136 2.99 0.79 -12.55
CA ALA A 136 3.99 0.10 -13.38
C ALA A 136 5.39 0.12 -12.72
N ARG A 137 5.81 1.27 -12.17
CA ARG A 137 7.08 1.39 -11.43
C ARG A 137 7.10 0.53 -10.16
N LEU A 138 6.02 0.51 -9.38
CA LEU A 138 5.91 -0.35 -8.18
C LEU A 138 6.02 -1.82 -8.56
N ALA A 139 5.32 -2.25 -9.61
CA ALA A 139 5.35 -3.62 -10.11
C ALA A 139 6.75 -4.02 -10.62
N ALA A 140 7.43 -3.12 -11.34
CA ALA A 140 8.80 -3.34 -11.81
C ALA A 140 9.78 -3.46 -10.64
N LYS A 141 9.69 -2.55 -9.65
CA LYS A 141 10.54 -2.57 -8.46
C LYS A 141 10.36 -3.88 -7.66
N ARG A 142 9.10 -4.30 -7.44
CA ARG A 142 8.80 -5.54 -6.72
C ARG A 142 9.31 -6.78 -7.45
N ARG A 143 9.14 -6.86 -8.78
CA ARG A 143 9.66 -7.99 -9.59
C ARG A 143 11.18 -8.03 -9.61
N GLY A 144 11.84 -6.88 -9.53
CA GLY A 144 13.30 -6.78 -9.51
C GLY A 144 13.95 -7.12 -8.16
N ALA A 145 13.16 -7.21 -7.08
CA ALA A 145 13.65 -7.32 -5.71
C ALA A 145 12.96 -8.48 -4.98
N ASP A 146 13.67 -9.61 -4.81
CA ASP A 146 13.15 -10.80 -4.12
C ASP A 146 12.70 -10.45 -2.70
N ALA A 147 13.42 -9.56 -2.01
CA ALA A 147 13.06 -9.10 -0.67
C ALA A 147 11.68 -8.42 -0.60
N LEU A 148 11.26 -7.68 -1.63
CA LEU A 148 9.91 -7.12 -1.69
C LEU A 148 8.84 -8.19 -1.96
N SER A 149 9.19 -9.29 -2.60
CA SER A 149 8.26 -10.38 -2.91
C SER A 149 8.14 -11.36 -1.74
N THR A 150 9.22 -12.01 -1.34
CA THR A 150 9.24 -13.10 -0.36
C THR A 150 10.18 -12.86 0.83
N GLY A 151 10.76 -11.65 0.97
CA GLY A 151 11.59 -11.32 2.12
C GLY A 151 10.80 -11.21 3.44
N GLU A 152 11.51 -11.27 4.57
CA GLU A 152 10.95 -10.99 5.89
C GLU A 152 10.42 -9.55 5.95
N ALA A 153 9.48 -9.29 6.87
CA ALA A 153 8.87 -7.98 7.05
C ALA A 153 8.92 -7.54 8.52
N VAL A 154 9.25 -6.25 8.72
CA VAL A 154 9.11 -5.56 10.00
C VAL A 154 8.27 -4.31 9.77
N PHE A 155 7.25 -4.14 10.60
CA PHE A 155 6.33 -2.99 10.55
C PHE A 155 6.62 -2.02 11.67
N MET A 156 6.76 -0.73 11.34
CA MET A 156 7.11 0.34 12.27
C MET A 156 6.23 1.57 12.02
N ALA A 157 6.11 2.43 13.00
CA ALA A 157 5.46 3.74 12.86
C ALA A 157 6.36 4.80 13.50
N ALA A 158 6.68 5.85 12.76
CA ALA A 158 7.46 6.98 13.28
C ALA A 158 6.57 8.04 13.95
N SER A 159 5.31 8.12 13.54
CA SER A 159 4.29 9.01 14.10
C SER A 159 2.89 8.47 13.78
N ALA A 160 1.84 9.17 14.19
CA ALA A 160 0.47 8.84 13.82
C ALA A 160 0.21 8.81 12.31
N ASP A 161 1.00 9.56 11.53
CA ASP A 161 0.83 9.70 10.09
C ASP A 161 1.90 8.99 9.25
N VAL A 162 2.97 8.47 9.89
CA VAL A 162 4.11 7.87 9.17
C VAL A 162 4.24 6.39 9.50
N LEU A 163 3.88 5.55 8.52
CA LEU A 163 4.09 4.11 8.55
C LEU A 163 5.40 3.75 7.82
N MET A 164 6.12 2.75 8.33
CA MET A 164 7.33 2.22 7.72
C MET A 164 7.23 0.70 7.61
N VAL A 165 7.67 0.14 6.48
CA VAL A 165 7.71 -1.30 6.22
C VAL A 165 9.11 -1.66 5.74
N LEU A 166 9.87 -2.36 6.58
CA LEU A 166 11.16 -2.94 6.21
C LEU A 166 10.92 -4.32 5.59
N ARG A 167 11.49 -4.56 4.41
CA ARG A 167 11.51 -5.86 3.74
C ARG A 167 12.95 -6.27 3.49
N TYR A 168 13.32 -7.51 3.87
CA TYR A 168 14.71 -7.93 3.72
C TYR A 168 14.88 -9.43 3.52
N ILE A 169 15.98 -9.80 2.89
CA ILE A 169 16.54 -11.13 2.84
C ILE A 169 18.01 -11.04 3.27
N ASN A 170 18.35 -11.72 4.36
CA ASN A 170 19.72 -11.87 4.81
C ASN A 170 20.25 -13.25 4.36
N GLY A 171 21.32 -13.25 3.55
CA GLY A 171 21.85 -14.50 3.02
C GLY A 171 21.17 -14.92 1.72
N ASP A 172 20.98 -16.21 1.49
CA ASP A 172 20.54 -16.79 0.22
C ASP A 172 19.14 -17.45 0.26
N LYS A 173 18.40 -17.26 1.38
CA LYS A 173 17.04 -17.80 1.56
C LYS A 173 16.05 -16.72 1.94
N ASP A 174 14.86 -16.82 1.36
CA ASP A 174 13.72 -15.97 1.69
C ASP A 174 12.96 -16.42 2.96
N ALA A 175 11.87 -15.74 3.28
CA ALA A 175 11.03 -16.05 4.45
C ALA A 175 10.36 -17.42 4.39
N LEU A 176 10.30 -18.05 3.23
CA LEU A 176 9.73 -19.37 3.00
C LEU A 176 10.80 -20.49 2.98
N GLY A 177 12.09 -20.11 3.08
CA GLY A 177 13.23 -21.02 3.02
C GLY A 177 13.73 -21.31 1.61
N GLU A 178 13.15 -20.70 0.59
CA GLU A 178 13.53 -20.87 -0.80
C GLU A 178 14.74 -19.98 -1.15
N ARG A 179 15.50 -20.41 -2.17
CA ARG A 179 16.68 -19.67 -2.62
C ARG A 179 16.28 -18.33 -3.24
N ALA A 180 16.86 -17.24 -2.75
CA ALA A 180 16.54 -15.89 -3.17
C ALA A 180 17.75 -14.95 -3.05
N ARG A 181 17.71 -13.85 -3.79
CA ARG A 181 18.76 -12.83 -3.77
C ARG A 181 18.64 -11.99 -2.50
N PRO A 182 19.76 -11.73 -1.78
CA PRO A 182 19.75 -10.83 -0.63
C PRO A 182 19.40 -9.40 -1.05
N GLY A 183 18.80 -8.66 -0.13
CA GLY A 183 18.45 -7.25 -0.33
C GLY A 183 17.64 -6.72 0.83
N ALA A 184 17.64 -5.40 1.01
CA ALA A 184 16.86 -4.73 2.03
C ALA A 184 16.21 -3.47 1.47
N TYR A 185 14.94 -3.27 1.77
CA TYR A 185 14.12 -2.15 1.30
C TYR A 185 13.27 -1.60 2.44
N LEU A 186 13.25 -0.29 2.57
CA LEU A 186 12.39 0.41 3.53
C LEU A 186 11.36 1.23 2.77
N ALA A 187 10.09 0.86 2.87
CA ALA A 187 8.99 1.69 2.43
C ALA A 187 8.59 2.64 3.56
N VAL A 188 8.51 3.94 3.27
CA VAL A 188 8.07 4.98 4.20
C VAL A 188 6.87 5.67 3.56
N ILE A 189 5.78 5.78 4.30
CA ILE A 189 4.50 6.35 3.85
C ILE A 189 4.08 7.41 4.85
N ASN A 190 3.97 8.65 4.38
CA ASN A 190 3.46 9.79 5.14
C ASN A 190 2.13 10.24 4.54
N ARG A 191 1.03 10.03 5.25
CA ARG A 191 -0.30 10.56 4.88
C ARG A 191 -0.55 11.97 5.39
N GLY A 192 0.32 12.46 6.30
CA GLY A 192 0.16 13.76 6.96
C GLY A 192 0.32 14.94 6.01
N ALA A 193 -0.25 16.08 6.39
CA ALA A 193 -0.22 17.32 5.63
C ALA A 193 1.13 18.06 5.69
N HIS A 194 2.09 17.56 6.46
CA HIS A 194 3.41 18.16 6.64
C HIS A 194 4.51 17.13 6.41
N SER A 195 5.69 17.62 6.01
CA SER A 195 6.90 16.78 5.95
C SER A 195 7.22 16.25 7.36
N ALA A 196 7.65 15.01 7.45
CA ALA A 196 7.95 14.35 8.71
C ALA A 196 9.33 13.70 8.68
N GLY A 197 10.11 13.90 9.77
CA GLY A 197 11.29 13.11 10.03
C GLY A 197 10.94 11.70 10.47
N PHE A 198 11.78 10.73 10.12
CA PHE A 198 11.63 9.36 10.58
C PHE A 198 12.99 8.74 10.91
N THR A 199 12.96 7.76 11.80
CA THR A 199 14.11 6.89 12.11
C THR A 199 13.58 5.46 12.17
N ALA A 200 14.15 4.58 11.36
CA ALA A 200 13.82 3.18 11.28
C ALA A 200 14.96 2.32 11.82
N ASP A 201 14.65 1.35 12.67
CA ASP A 201 15.58 0.30 13.05
C ASP A 201 15.61 -0.77 11.96
N CYS A 202 16.70 -0.78 11.19
CA CYS A 202 16.93 -1.74 10.11
C CYS A 202 18.00 -2.78 10.49
N THR A 203 18.29 -2.96 11.80
CA THR A 203 19.31 -3.93 12.30
C THR A 203 18.95 -5.36 11.92
N ALA A 204 17.67 -5.72 11.87
CA ALA A 204 17.21 -7.02 11.39
C ALA A 204 17.64 -7.32 9.96
N ALA A 205 17.81 -6.28 9.12
CA ALA A 205 18.32 -6.38 7.75
C ALA A 205 19.85 -6.24 7.66
N GLY A 206 20.54 -6.06 8.78
CA GLY A 206 21.98 -5.81 8.84
C GLY A 206 22.38 -4.38 8.39
N CYS A 207 21.44 -3.43 8.36
CA CYS A 207 21.66 -2.06 7.85
C CYS A 207 21.71 -0.99 8.95
N GLY A 208 21.57 -1.36 10.24
CA GLY A 208 21.57 -0.41 11.36
C GLY A 208 20.39 0.55 11.37
N MET A 209 20.58 1.74 11.93
CA MET A 209 19.56 2.79 11.98
C MET A 209 19.53 3.58 10.67
N PHE A 210 18.35 3.78 10.11
CA PHE A 210 18.15 4.59 8.91
C PHE A 210 17.23 5.77 9.22
N SER A 211 17.71 7.00 8.99
CA SER A 211 16.97 8.22 9.26
C SER A 211 16.80 9.07 8.01
N GLY A 212 15.71 9.79 7.93
CA GLY A 212 15.41 10.67 6.80
C GLY A 212 14.22 11.59 7.04
N CYS A 213 13.82 12.26 5.98
CA CYS A 213 12.60 13.06 5.94
C CYS A 213 11.74 12.62 4.76
N ILE A 214 10.45 12.52 4.98
CA ILE A 214 9.45 12.20 3.96
C ILE A 214 8.51 13.39 3.79
N ALA A 215 8.28 13.81 2.55
CA ALA A 215 7.41 14.94 2.25
C ALA A 215 5.97 14.70 2.71
N ALA A 216 5.20 15.77 2.83
CA ALA A 216 3.78 15.70 3.06
C ALA A 216 3.09 14.84 2.00
N HIS A 217 2.13 14.05 2.41
CA HIS A 217 1.25 13.24 1.55
C HIS A 217 2.03 12.47 0.47
N SER A 218 3.11 11.79 0.89
CA SER A 218 4.01 11.09 -0.03
C SER A 218 4.49 9.75 0.54
N GLY A 219 5.05 8.93 -0.35
CA GLY A 219 5.67 7.67 0.02
C GLY A 219 6.84 7.31 -0.88
N ARG A 220 7.81 6.59 -0.32
CA ARG A 220 9.00 6.15 -1.05
C ARG A 220 9.49 4.79 -0.56
N ILE A 221 10.03 3.99 -1.47
CA ILE A 221 10.77 2.77 -1.15
C ILE A 221 12.27 3.04 -1.34
N PHE A 222 12.99 3.05 -0.24
CA PHE A 222 14.44 3.17 -0.20
C PHE A 222 15.08 1.79 -0.32
N GLU A 223 16.12 1.69 -1.12
CA GLU A 223 17.00 0.52 -1.13
C GLU A 223 18.12 0.75 -0.11
N LEU A 224 18.28 -0.20 0.81
CA LEU A 224 19.26 -0.09 1.89
C LEU A 224 20.51 -0.90 1.53
N SER A 225 21.68 -0.38 1.91
CA SER A 225 22.95 -1.08 1.78
C SER A 225 23.64 -1.19 3.14
N LYS A 226 24.49 -2.22 3.30
CA LYS A 226 25.26 -2.44 4.54
C LYS A 226 26.32 -1.34 4.81
N GLU A 227 26.60 -0.49 3.82
CA GLU A 227 27.66 0.53 3.87
C GLU A 227 27.10 1.98 3.88
N GLY A 228 25.89 2.21 4.40
CA GLY A 228 25.30 3.54 4.39
C GLY A 228 24.61 3.88 3.05
N GLN A 229 23.78 4.92 3.07
CA GLN A 229 22.86 5.33 2.03
C GLN A 229 23.48 5.28 0.61
N ARG A 230 22.88 4.48 -0.28
CA ARG A 230 22.89 4.79 -1.71
C ARG A 230 21.52 5.40 -2.06
N GLU A 231 21.59 6.58 -2.62
CA GLU A 231 20.43 7.37 -3.07
C GLU A 231 19.56 6.64 -4.10
#